data_5e43ae3f824ce9091c65c4fa9f3e30ec
#
_entry.id   5e43ae3f824ce9091c65c4fa9f3e30ec
#
_cell.length_a   1.000
_cell.length_b   1.000
_cell.length_c   1.000
_cell.angle_alpha   90.00
_cell.angle_beta   90.00
_cell.angle_gamma   90.00
#
_symmetry.space_group_name_H-M   'P 1'
#
loop_
_entity.id
_entity.type
_entity.pdbx_description
1 polymer ?
#
loop_
_entity_poly.entity_id
_entity_poly.type
_entity_poly.pdbx_seq_one_letter_code
_entity_poly.pdbx_strand_id
1 'polypeptide(L)'
;MSEADGLRQLRPSRPQVITDDGQTPEAKDQSSFTGRVFRVTFLMLAVSLAVSLLVAIMLLDSLIDPQPVSFKERPLLLGVQPNTKLRQVERLFENQLIGPESIANIEDVMFTGTADGQVIKSENGEIEAIDWLGSGPCKTGGNEPTCGRPMGIRAVPNGTLYVADTYKGLFEVNPWREVKLLLSSDTLIEGRKMSFVNDLTITRVGRKIYFTDSSSKWQRDDLLLVMEGTDGGRLLEYDSEAKEVKVLLDQLFPGAQLSPGEDFILVAEMTMARITRFYGSGLMKEGVDLFVENLPGFPDSIWPSSSGGYWVSMAVIRSSPGFSMLDFLFERPCIKRTIFK
;
A
#
# COMPACT_ATOMS: atom_id res chain seq x y z
N MET A 1 26.63 74.12 -5.82
CA MET A 1 28.07 73.98 -6.11
C MET A 1 28.42 72.60 -5.61
N SER A 2 28.88 71.65 -6.40
CA SER A 2 29.39 71.58 -7.79
C SER A 2 29.03 70.17 -8.34
N GLU A 3 28.75 70.19 -9.61
CA GLU A 3 28.63 69.01 -10.51
C GLU A 3 29.90 68.14 -10.48
N ALA A 4 29.69 66.84 -10.64
CA ALA A 4 30.70 65.93 -11.18
C ALA A 4 30.02 65.00 -12.17
N ASP A 5 30.25 65.35 -13.39
CA ASP A 5 29.86 64.75 -14.65
C ASP A 5 30.47 63.35 -14.81
N GLY A 6 29.63 62.31 -14.94
CA GLY A 6 30.03 60.97 -15.23
C GLY A 6 29.88 60.64 -16.73
N LEU A 7 30.95 60.80 -17.45
CA LEU A 7 31.08 60.45 -18.85
C LEU A 7 30.76 58.98 -19.11
N ARG A 8 29.56 58.68 -19.63
CA ARG A 8 29.19 57.42 -20.24
C ARG A 8 29.92 57.27 -21.57
N GLN A 9 30.92 56.40 -21.64
CA GLN A 9 31.53 56.00 -22.89
C GLN A 9 30.49 55.26 -23.78
N LEU A 10 30.01 55.93 -24.79
CA LEU A 10 29.24 55.35 -25.88
C LEU A 10 30.17 54.39 -26.69
N ARG A 11 29.91 53.11 -26.64
CA ARG A 11 30.52 52.18 -27.59
C ARG A 11 30.03 52.53 -28.98
N PRO A 12 30.93 52.63 -29.99
CA PRO A 12 30.52 52.89 -31.36
C PRO A 12 29.68 51.72 -31.86
N SER A 13 28.49 52.02 -32.32
CA SER A 13 27.64 51.07 -33.01
C SER A 13 28.30 50.67 -34.33
N ARG A 14 28.44 49.38 -34.59
CA ARG A 14 28.89 48.90 -35.92
C ARG A 14 27.94 49.45 -37.00
N PRO A 15 28.45 49.92 -38.14
CA PRO A 15 27.61 50.37 -39.22
C PRO A 15 26.73 49.20 -39.71
N GLN A 16 25.44 49.42 -39.79
CA GLN A 16 24.53 48.49 -40.43
C GLN A 16 24.65 48.66 -41.95
N VAL A 17 24.93 47.56 -42.62
CA VAL A 17 24.88 47.47 -44.06
C VAL A 17 23.40 47.36 -44.49
N ILE A 18 22.87 48.39 -45.10
CA ILE A 18 21.55 48.37 -45.70
C ILE A 18 21.67 47.87 -47.14
N THR A 19 20.97 46.83 -47.53
CA THR A 19 20.89 46.33 -48.90
C THR A 19 19.91 47.18 -49.68
N ASP A 20 20.04 47.25 -51.01
CA ASP A 20 19.31 48.12 -51.95
C ASP A 20 17.80 47.89 -51.96
N ASP A 21 17.31 46.81 -51.36
CA ASP A 21 15.90 46.41 -51.19
C ASP A 21 15.29 46.80 -49.85
N GLY A 22 16.04 47.53 -49.04
CA GLY A 22 15.55 48.03 -47.73
C GLY A 22 15.35 46.97 -46.65
N GLN A 23 15.75 45.74 -46.88
CA GLN A 23 15.69 44.68 -45.87
C GLN A 23 17.04 44.54 -45.16
N THR A 24 17.02 44.55 -43.83
CA THR A 24 18.18 44.20 -43.03
C THR A 24 18.48 42.71 -43.21
N PRO A 25 19.73 42.33 -43.56
CA PRO A 25 20.05 40.93 -43.72
C PRO A 25 19.81 40.22 -42.37
N GLU A 26 19.01 39.18 -42.38
CA GLU A 26 18.88 38.27 -41.23
C GLU A 26 20.31 37.81 -40.86
N ALA A 27 20.69 38.06 -39.62
CA ALA A 27 21.94 37.57 -39.07
C ALA A 27 21.88 36.03 -39.08
N LYS A 28 22.39 35.41 -40.15
CA LYS A 28 22.64 33.96 -40.14
C LYS A 28 23.56 33.66 -38.97
N ASP A 29 23.05 32.95 -38.02
CA ASP A 29 23.79 32.46 -36.86
C ASP A 29 24.93 31.56 -37.39
N GLN A 30 26.06 32.17 -37.67
CA GLN A 30 27.29 31.46 -38.07
C GLN A 30 27.85 30.79 -36.82
N SER A 31 27.21 29.68 -36.41
CA SER A 31 27.83 28.83 -35.39
C SER A 31 29.22 28.41 -35.93
N SER A 32 30.27 28.91 -35.27
CA SER A 32 31.65 28.58 -35.59
C SER A 32 31.81 27.06 -35.75
N PHE A 33 32.55 26.60 -36.78
CA PHE A 33 32.83 25.19 -36.98
C PHE A 33 33.34 24.53 -35.68
N THR A 34 34.22 25.20 -34.95
CA THR A 34 34.70 24.79 -33.62
C THR A 34 33.55 24.66 -32.58
N GLY A 35 32.59 25.57 -32.62
CA GLY A 35 31.41 25.49 -31.71
C GLY A 35 30.48 24.29 -32.04
N ARG A 36 30.34 23.94 -33.32
CA ARG A 36 29.58 22.74 -33.72
C ARG A 36 30.31 21.47 -33.30
N VAL A 37 31.62 21.38 -33.59
CA VAL A 37 32.43 20.23 -33.16
C VAL A 37 32.38 20.06 -31.66
N PHE A 38 32.53 21.14 -30.88
CA PHE A 38 32.44 21.06 -29.40
C PHE A 38 31.08 20.56 -28.93
N ARG A 39 29.97 21.09 -29.48
CA ARG A 39 28.61 20.62 -29.14
C ARG A 39 28.39 19.15 -29.47
N VAL A 40 28.84 18.71 -30.67
CA VAL A 40 28.72 17.30 -31.06
C VAL A 40 29.54 16.39 -30.16
N THR A 41 30.80 16.76 -29.88
CA THR A 41 31.67 15.98 -29.00
C THR A 41 31.10 15.90 -27.57
N PHE A 42 30.60 17.02 -27.03
CA PHE A 42 29.94 17.05 -25.71
C PHE A 42 28.71 16.15 -25.69
N LEU A 43 27.89 16.22 -26.74
CA LEU A 43 26.67 15.39 -26.84
C LEU A 43 27.02 13.91 -26.93
N MET A 44 28.02 13.53 -27.70
CA MET A 44 28.52 12.15 -27.81
C MET A 44 29.07 11.65 -26.47
N LEU A 45 29.82 12.46 -25.74
CA LEU A 45 30.31 12.10 -24.40
C LEU A 45 29.16 11.95 -23.39
N ALA A 46 28.19 12.86 -23.42
CA ALA A 46 27.03 12.78 -22.56
C ALA A 46 26.17 11.52 -22.82
N VAL A 47 25.94 11.20 -24.11
CA VAL A 47 25.25 9.98 -24.52
C VAL A 47 26.05 8.73 -24.11
N SER A 48 27.37 8.72 -24.34
CA SER A 48 28.23 7.59 -23.94
C SER A 48 28.18 7.37 -22.42
N LEU A 49 28.26 8.45 -21.63
CA LEU A 49 28.15 8.36 -20.16
C LEU A 49 26.78 7.84 -19.73
N ALA A 50 25.72 8.36 -20.35
CA ALA A 50 24.34 7.90 -20.06
C ALA A 50 24.12 6.41 -20.39
N VAL A 51 24.63 5.96 -21.54
CA VAL A 51 24.58 4.55 -21.93
C VAL A 51 25.40 3.68 -20.98
N SER A 52 26.61 4.11 -20.62
CA SER A 52 27.46 3.38 -19.67
C SER A 52 26.82 3.26 -18.31
N LEU A 53 26.18 4.33 -17.82
CA LEU A 53 25.44 4.32 -16.56
C LEU A 53 24.22 3.39 -16.64
N LEU A 54 23.48 3.42 -17.74
CA LEU A 54 22.35 2.53 -17.97
C LEU A 54 22.78 1.06 -17.97
N VAL A 55 23.90 0.74 -18.67
CA VAL A 55 24.45 -0.62 -18.69
C VAL A 55 24.90 -1.04 -17.28
N ALA A 56 25.57 -0.16 -16.54
CA ALA A 56 25.97 -0.44 -15.15
C ALA A 56 24.74 -0.73 -14.27
N ILE A 57 23.68 0.06 -14.38
CA ILE A 57 22.42 -0.19 -13.68
C ILE A 57 21.81 -1.54 -14.09
N MET A 58 21.82 -1.86 -15.39
CA MET A 58 21.29 -3.15 -15.87
C MET A 58 22.06 -4.38 -15.37
N LEU A 59 23.33 -4.21 -15.03
CA LEU A 59 24.18 -5.29 -14.48
C LEU A 59 24.04 -5.48 -12.97
N LEU A 60 23.39 -4.55 -12.25
CA LEU A 60 23.11 -4.72 -10.83
C LEU A 60 21.97 -5.74 -10.65
N ASP A 61 22.03 -6.51 -9.58
CA ASP A 61 20.92 -7.35 -9.17
C ASP A 61 19.78 -6.50 -8.62
N SER A 62 18.55 -6.89 -8.92
CA SER A 62 17.37 -6.24 -8.37
C SER A 62 17.04 -6.82 -7.00
N LEU A 63 16.58 -5.97 -6.09
CA LEU A 63 16.07 -6.38 -4.78
C LEU A 63 14.76 -7.18 -4.89
N ILE A 64 14.03 -7.01 -5.99
CA ILE A 64 12.73 -7.64 -6.24
C ILE A 64 12.77 -8.54 -7.48
N ASP A 65 11.93 -9.57 -7.48
CA ASP A 65 11.67 -10.45 -8.63
C ASP A 65 10.20 -10.37 -9.06
N PRO A 66 9.78 -9.25 -9.66
CA PRO A 66 8.39 -9.02 -9.99
C PRO A 66 7.93 -9.94 -11.12
N GLN A 67 6.77 -10.54 -10.95
CA GLN A 67 6.10 -11.30 -12.00
C GLN A 67 5.19 -10.38 -12.82
N PRO A 68 4.99 -10.65 -14.12
CA PRO A 68 4.07 -9.88 -14.93
C PRO A 68 2.63 -10.15 -14.51
N VAL A 69 1.87 -9.11 -14.23
CA VAL A 69 0.44 -9.19 -13.97
C VAL A 69 -0.29 -8.53 -15.13
N SER A 70 -1.13 -9.28 -15.83
CA SER A 70 -1.97 -8.74 -16.88
C SER A 70 -3.36 -8.41 -16.34
N PHE A 71 -3.71 -7.15 -16.39
CA PHE A 71 -5.04 -6.69 -16.01
C PHE A 71 -5.97 -6.68 -17.22
N LYS A 72 -7.26 -6.98 -16.98
CA LYS A 72 -8.31 -6.65 -17.92
C LYS A 72 -8.38 -5.13 -18.09
N GLU A 73 -8.92 -4.69 -19.21
CA GLU A 73 -9.19 -3.29 -19.46
C GLU A 73 -9.95 -2.67 -18.27
N ARG A 74 -9.51 -1.49 -17.83
CA ARG A 74 -10.08 -0.84 -16.64
C ARG A 74 -11.59 -0.67 -16.80
N PRO A 75 -12.40 -1.03 -15.79
CA PRO A 75 -13.84 -0.94 -15.93
C PRO A 75 -14.25 0.51 -16.13
N LEU A 76 -15.04 0.76 -17.15
CA LEU A 76 -15.84 1.97 -17.19
C LEU A 76 -16.86 1.84 -16.07
N LEU A 77 -16.92 2.82 -15.17
CA LEU A 77 -17.89 2.84 -14.06
C LEU A 77 -19.33 3.02 -14.55
N LEU A 78 -19.68 2.39 -15.67
CA LEU A 78 -21.01 2.40 -16.26
C LEU A 78 -21.96 1.66 -15.30
N GLY A 79 -22.85 2.41 -14.66
CA GLY A 79 -23.80 1.88 -13.70
C GLY A 79 -23.46 2.11 -12.23
N VAL A 80 -22.20 2.43 -11.91
CA VAL A 80 -21.81 2.88 -10.57
C VAL A 80 -21.49 4.36 -10.64
N GLN A 81 -22.47 5.21 -10.30
CA GLN A 81 -22.24 6.66 -10.31
C GLN A 81 -21.41 7.06 -9.09
N PRO A 82 -20.30 7.81 -9.30
CA PRO A 82 -19.60 8.43 -8.21
C PRO A 82 -20.56 9.27 -7.37
N ASN A 83 -20.46 9.19 -6.06
CA ASN A 83 -21.26 10.00 -5.17
C ASN A 83 -20.38 10.66 -4.10
N THR A 84 -20.97 11.61 -3.38
CA THR A 84 -20.29 12.40 -2.35
C THR A 84 -20.79 12.10 -0.94
N LYS A 85 -21.50 10.99 -0.75
CA LYS A 85 -22.14 10.65 0.54
C LYS A 85 -21.14 10.61 1.70
N LEU A 86 -19.93 10.09 1.45
CA LEU A 86 -18.86 10.01 2.46
C LEU A 86 -18.00 11.28 2.57
N ARG A 87 -18.36 12.39 1.92
CA ARG A 87 -17.64 13.65 2.07
C ARG A 87 -18.16 14.51 3.24
N GLN A 88 -19.38 14.24 3.70
CA GLN A 88 -19.98 14.88 4.86
C GLN A 88 -19.79 13.96 6.07
N VAL A 89 -18.57 13.92 6.60
CA VAL A 89 -18.19 13.08 7.74
C VAL A 89 -17.65 13.97 8.85
N GLU A 90 -17.88 13.54 10.08
CA GLU A 90 -17.22 14.08 11.26
C GLU A 90 -15.88 13.36 11.46
N ARG A 91 -14.84 14.13 11.78
CA ARG A 91 -13.54 13.58 12.14
C ARG A 91 -13.47 13.41 13.64
N LEU A 92 -13.59 12.18 14.10
CA LEU A 92 -13.45 11.85 15.51
C LEU A 92 -11.95 11.78 15.87
N PHE A 93 -11.60 12.35 17.03
CA PHE A 93 -10.26 12.27 17.62
C PHE A 93 -9.13 12.77 16.72
N GLU A 94 -9.40 13.80 15.91
CA GLU A 94 -8.39 14.40 15.03
C GLU A 94 -7.18 14.87 15.85
N ASN A 95 -5.97 14.48 15.42
CA ASN A 95 -4.68 14.72 16.08
C ASN A 95 -4.51 14.08 17.48
N GLN A 96 -5.42 13.20 17.90
CA GLN A 96 -5.31 12.48 19.17
C GLN A 96 -4.85 11.03 18.97
N LEU A 97 -5.16 10.42 17.81
CA LEU A 97 -4.74 9.08 17.45
C LEU A 97 -3.75 9.14 16.27
N ILE A 98 -2.76 8.29 16.31
CA ILE A 98 -1.71 8.22 15.27
C ILE A 98 -1.96 7.00 14.41
N GLY A 99 -2.35 7.22 13.15
CA GLY A 99 -2.55 6.18 12.16
C GLY A 99 -3.45 5.04 12.63
N PRO A 100 -4.69 5.33 13.08
CA PRO A 100 -5.62 4.27 13.43
C PRO A 100 -5.90 3.39 12.21
N GLU A 101 -5.97 2.09 12.46
CA GLU A 101 -6.26 1.07 11.45
C GLU A 101 -7.38 0.18 11.99
N SER A 102 -8.14 -0.49 11.17
CA SER A 102 -9.25 -1.37 11.54
C SER A 102 -10.07 -0.91 12.76
N ILE A 103 -11.36 -0.91 12.65
CA ILE A 103 -12.26 -0.53 13.76
C ILE A 103 -13.16 -1.73 14.08
N ALA A 104 -13.19 -2.13 15.34
CA ALA A 104 -14.18 -3.06 15.88
C ALA A 104 -15.08 -2.31 16.85
N ASN A 105 -16.33 -2.73 16.96
CA ASN A 105 -17.25 -2.15 17.93
C ASN A 105 -18.02 -3.25 18.69
N ILE A 106 -18.31 -2.95 19.93
CA ILE A 106 -19.27 -3.69 20.77
C ILE A 106 -20.23 -2.64 21.27
N GLU A 107 -21.47 -2.70 20.77
CA GLU A 107 -22.46 -1.64 21.00
C GLU A 107 -21.90 -0.26 20.63
N ASP A 108 -21.87 0.70 21.55
CA ASP A 108 -21.34 2.05 21.33
C ASP A 108 -19.85 2.22 21.64
N VAL A 109 -19.17 1.14 22.02
CA VAL A 109 -17.74 1.15 22.31
C VAL A 109 -16.94 0.77 21.06
N MET A 110 -16.02 1.64 20.66
CA MET A 110 -15.13 1.40 19.51
C MET A 110 -13.71 1.00 19.98
N PHE A 111 -13.09 0.15 19.20
CA PHE A 111 -11.70 -0.30 19.39
C PHE A 111 -10.92 -0.13 18.11
N THR A 112 -9.67 0.31 18.22
CA THR A 112 -8.76 0.46 17.08
C THR A 112 -7.31 0.21 17.48
N GLY A 113 -6.48 -0.19 16.52
CA GLY A 113 -5.03 -0.22 16.66
C GLY A 113 -4.40 1.05 16.15
N THR A 114 -3.27 1.46 16.70
CA THR A 114 -2.56 2.68 16.32
C THR A 114 -1.12 2.41 15.88
N ALA A 115 -0.52 3.37 15.16
CA ALA A 115 0.81 3.24 14.60
C ALA A 115 1.94 3.21 15.65
N ASP A 116 1.65 3.57 16.88
CA ASP A 116 2.57 3.49 18.00
C ASP A 116 2.44 2.19 18.83
N GLY A 117 1.68 1.22 18.27
CA GLY A 117 1.57 -0.14 18.83
C GLY A 117 0.50 -0.30 19.92
N GLN A 118 -0.41 0.67 20.08
CA GLN A 118 -1.45 0.61 21.09
C GLN A 118 -2.74 -0.03 20.54
N VAL A 119 -3.47 -0.67 21.43
CA VAL A 119 -4.90 -0.96 21.27
C VAL A 119 -5.68 0.09 22.09
N ILE A 120 -6.55 0.80 21.42
CA ILE A 120 -7.30 1.94 21.96
C ILE A 120 -8.78 1.53 22.08
N LYS A 121 -9.40 1.92 23.20
CA LYS A 121 -10.83 1.93 23.42
C LYS A 121 -11.35 3.37 23.34
N SER A 122 -12.46 3.59 22.67
CA SER A 122 -13.20 4.84 22.73
C SER A 122 -14.63 4.59 23.15
N GLU A 123 -15.07 5.33 24.14
CA GLU A 123 -16.42 5.26 24.70
C GLU A 123 -16.88 6.68 25.13
N ASN A 124 -18.11 7.07 24.78
CA ASN A 124 -18.69 8.40 25.10
C ASN A 124 -17.80 9.59 24.69
N GLY A 125 -17.01 9.48 23.63
CA GLY A 125 -16.13 10.54 23.18
C GLY A 125 -14.80 10.63 23.94
N GLU A 126 -14.52 9.73 24.85
CA GLU A 126 -13.25 9.60 25.56
C GLU A 126 -12.39 8.51 24.96
N ILE A 127 -11.07 8.69 25.00
CA ILE A 127 -10.10 7.74 24.52
C ILE A 127 -9.35 7.15 25.70
N GLU A 128 -9.21 5.84 25.68
CA GLU A 128 -8.45 5.09 26.66
C GLU A 128 -7.54 4.08 25.98
N ALA A 129 -6.25 4.10 26.29
CA ALA A 129 -5.34 3.05 25.88
C ALA A 129 -5.62 1.77 26.69
N ILE A 130 -5.79 0.64 26.01
CA ILE A 130 -5.94 -0.65 26.67
C ILE A 130 -4.56 -1.15 27.07
N ASP A 131 -3.70 -1.37 26.06
CA ASP A 131 -2.31 -1.82 26.25
C ASP A 131 -1.47 -1.68 24.98
N TRP A 132 -0.18 -1.90 25.09
CA TRP A 132 0.77 -2.05 23.99
C TRP A 132 1.00 -3.54 23.71
N LEU A 133 0.95 -3.92 22.43
CA LEU A 133 1.25 -5.30 22.03
C LEU A 133 2.75 -5.60 21.92
N GLY A 134 3.56 -4.55 21.91
CA GLY A 134 5.04 -4.61 21.88
C GLY A 134 5.72 -4.19 23.16
N SER A 135 6.94 -3.69 23.05
CA SER A 135 7.82 -3.41 24.20
C SER A 135 7.51 -2.11 24.98
N GLY A 136 6.29 -1.60 24.92
CA GLY A 136 5.84 -0.40 25.65
C GLY A 136 5.80 0.87 24.80
N PRO A 137 5.64 2.05 25.43
CA PRO A 137 5.29 3.25 24.68
C PRO A 137 6.35 3.61 23.65
N CYS A 138 5.96 3.55 22.39
CA CYS A 138 6.79 3.99 21.29
C CYS A 138 6.46 5.43 20.92
N LYS A 139 7.50 6.22 20.72
CA LYS A 139 7.31 7.58 20.20
C LYS A 139 6.82 7.52 18.76
N THR A 140 6.06 8.54 18.36
CA THR A 140 5.65 8.77 16.97
C THR A 140 6.85 8.60 16.01
N GLY A 141 6.73 7.70 15.03
CA GLY A 141 7.86 7.34 14.15
C GLY A 141 8.84 6.35 14.75
N GLY A 142 8.47 5.68 15.85
CA GLY A 142 9.24 4.58 16.43
C GLY A 142 9.37 3.39 15.49
N ASN A 143 10.28 2.49 15.83
CA ASN A 143 10.51 1.25 15.10
C ASN A 143 9.29 0.31 15.28
N GLU A 144 8.38 0.24 14.31
CA GLU A 144 7.19 -0.62 14.34
C GLU A 144 7.52 -2.09 14.71
N PRO A 145 8.60 -2.71 14.20
CA PRO A 145 9.00 -4.05 14.64
C PRO A 145 9.20 -4.20 16.15
N THR A 146 9.58 -3.14 16.85
CA THR A 146 9.74 -3.14 18.30
C THR A 146 8.42 -2.86 19.02
N CYS A 147 7.67 -1.88 18.54
CA CYS A 147 6.45 -1.37 19.16
C CYS A 147 5.25 -2.28 18.94
N GLY A 148 5.23 -2.98 17.83
CA GLY A 148 4.03 -3.58 17.25
C GLY A 148 3.32 -2.60 16.32
N ARG A 149 2.44 -3.15 15.51
CA ARG A 149 1.53 -2.42 14.62
C ARG A 149 0.22 -3.21 14.52
N PRO A 150 -0.74 -2.99 15.43
CA PRO A 150 -2.06 -3.60 15.32
C PRO A 150 -2.75 -3.12 14.05
N MET A 151 -3.05 -4.05 13.14
CA MET A 151 -3.69 -3.77 11.85
C MET A 151 -5.14 -4.27 11.84
N GLY A 152 -5.36 -5.54 12.14
CA GLY A 152 -6.69 -6.14 12.20
C GLY A 152 -7.20 -6.22 13.63
N ILE A 153 -8.45 -5.79 13.87
CA ILE A 153 -9.13 -5.97 15.16
C ILE A 153 -10.52 -6.52 14.91
N ARG A 154 -10.91 -7.54 15.69
CA ARG A 154 -12.27 -8.04 15.73
C ARG A 154 -12.71 -8.24 17.17
N ALA A 155 -13.96 -7.90 17.44
CA ALA A 155 -14.58 -8.08 18.73
C ALA A 155 -15.60 -9.21 18.70
N VAL A 156 -15.68 -10.00 19.75
CA VAL A 156 -16.76 -10.96 19.96
C VAL A 156 -17.72 -10.47 21.04
N PRO A 157 -18.96 -10.94 21.04
CA PRO A 157 -20.01 -10.42 21.93
C PRO A 157 -19.72 -10.48 23.43
N ASN A 158 -18.82 -11.36 23.86
CA ASN A 158 -18.40 -11.47 25.27
C ASN A 158 -17.39 -10.38 25.70
N GLY A 159 -17.03 -9.45 24.81
CA GLY A 159 -16.09 -8.38 25.11
C GLY A 159 -14.62 -8.69 24.80
N THR A 160 -14.32 -9.91 24.34
CA THR A 160 -12.94 -10.27 23.94
C THR A 160 -12.62 -9.66 22.59
N LEU A 161 -11.40 -9.12 22.46
CA LEU A 161 -10.85 -8.65 21.20
C LEU A 161 -9.80 -9.64 20.69
N TYR A 162 -9.79 -9.84 19.39
CA TYR A 162 -8.71 -10.51 18.68
C TYR A 162 -7.98 -9.50 17.80
N VAL A 163 -6.68 -9.49 17.90
CA VAL A 163 -5.84 -8.49 17.25
C VAL A 163 -4.76 -9.16 16.40
N ALA A 164 -4.68 -8.75 15.14
CA ALA A 164 -3.59 -9.08 14.25
C ALA A 164 -2.57 -7.95 14.29
N ASP A 165 -1.40 -8.23 14.85
CA ASP A 165 -0.28 -7.31 14.88
C ASP A 165 0.74 -7.71 13.81
N THR A 166 1.10 -6.77 12.96
CA THR A 166 1.97 -6.99 11.79
C THR A 166 3.26 -7.71 12.15
N TYR A 167 3.90 -7.31 13.23
CA TYR A 167 5.25 -7.77 13.60
C TYR A 167 5.27 -8.78 14.74
N LYS A 168 4.20 -8.86 15.52
CA LYS A 168 4.13 -9.68 16.72
C LYS A 168 3.28 -10.94 16.54
N GLY A 169 2.26 -10.90 15.67
CA GLY A 169 1.38 -12.02 15.40
C GLY A 169 -0.06 -11.83 15.90
N LEU A 170 -0.69 -12.88 16.41
CA LEU A 170 -2.08 -12.85 16.87
C LEU A 170 -2.15 -12.73 18.39
N PHE A 171 -3.05 -11.85 18.83
CA PHE A 171 -3.33 -11.60 20.25
C PHE A 171 -4.82 -11.78 20.57
N GLU A 172 -5.07 -12.13 21.82
CA GLU A 172 -6.36 -12.08 22.49
C GLU A 172 -6.27 -11.04 23.61
N VAL A 173 -7.22 -10.13 23.66
CA VAL A 173 -7.37 -9.16 24.74
C VAL A 173 -8.73 -9.44 25.38
N ASN A 174 -8.73 -9.89 26.62
CA ASN A 174 -9.97 -10.21 27.33
C ASN A 174 -10.66 -8.93 27.86
N PRO A 175 -11.92 -9.01 28.34
CA PRO A 175 -12.63 -7.84 28.88
C PRO A 175 -11.96 -7.18 30.08
N TRP A 176 -11.08 -7.89 30.79
CA TRP A 176 -10.31 -7.36 31.93
C TRP A 176 -8.96 -6.76 31.50
N ARG A 177 -8.74 -6.61 30.15
CA ARG A 177 -7.55 -6.03 29.54
C ARG A 177 -6.28 -6.87 29.68
N GLU A 178 -6.41 -8.15 29.97
CA GLU A 178 -5.27 -9.04 29.89
C GLU A 178 -4.96 -9.36 28.43
N VAL A 179 -3.72 -9.09 28.03
CA VAL A 179 -3.21 -9.32 26.69
C VAL A 179 -2.48 -10.65 26.65
N LYS A 180 -2.89 -11.52 25.74
CA LYS A 180 -2.30 -12.84 25.54
C LYS A 180 -1.89 -13.03 24.10
N LEU A 181 -0.61 -13.36 23.90
CA LEU A 181 -0.10 -13.80 22.59
C LEU A 181 -0.64 -15.21 22.30
N LEU A 182 -1.40 -15.34 21.19
CA LEU A 182 -1.94 -16.63 20.73
C LEU A 182 -0.96 -17.32 19.80
N LEU A 183 -0.40 -16.57 18.85
CA LEU A 183 0.53 -17.07 17.84
C LEU A 183 1.58 -16.00 17.52
N SER A 184 2.85 -16.32 17.74
CA SER A 184 3.94 -15.42 17.41
C SER A 184 4.19 -15.37 15.89
N SER A 185 4.50 -14.18 15.35
CA SER A 185 4.96 -14.02 13.97
C SER A 185 6.23 -14.80 13.65
N ASP A 186 7.05 -15.09 14.67
CA ASP A 186 8.25 -15.91 14.54
C ASP A 186 7.98 -17.41 14.36
N THR A 187 6.73 -17.85 14.55
CA THR A 187 6.35 -19.25 14.37
C THR A 187 6.56 -19.66 12.90
N LEU A 188 7.28 -20.77 12.72
CA LEU A 188 7.45 -21.35 11.39
C LEU A 188 6.19 -22.13 10.99
N ILE A 189 5.54 -21.66 9.94
CA ILE A 189 4.37 -22.31 9.35
C ILE A 189 4.79 -22.78 7.95
N GLU A 190 4.85 -24.08 7.77
CA GLU A 190 5.38 -24.71 6.54
C GLU A 190 6.79 -24.19 6.16
N GLY A 191 7.65 -23.99 7.18
CA GLY A 191 9.03 -23.54 7.02
C GLY A 191 9.22 -22.05 6.81
N ARG A 192 8.17 -21.24 6.82
CA ARG A 192 8.21 -19.79 6.62
C ARG A 192 7.65 -19.06 7.85
N LYS A 193 8.31 -17.98 8.26
CA LYS A 193 7.76 -17.02 9.24
C LYS A 193 6.68 -16.16 8.61
N MET A 194 5.94 -15.48 9.45
CA MET A 194 5.03 -14.40 9.04
C MET A 194 5.78 -13.07 9.10
N SER A 195 5.77 -12.31 8.01
CA SER A 195 6.44 -11.02 7.95
C SER A 195 5.46 -9.84 7.93
N PHE A 196 4.21 -10.10 7.55
CA PHE A 196 3.18 -9.07 7.50
C PHE A 196 1.80 -9.65 7.86
N VAL A 197 1.59 -9.90 9.14
CA VAL A 197 0.24 -10.22 9.64
C VAL A 197 -0.62 -8.96 9.50
N ASN A 198 -1.73 -9.03 8.75
CA ASN A 198 -2.47 -7.85 8.34
C ASN A 198 -3.89 -7.79 8.92
N ASP A 199 -4.78 -8.65 8.47
CA ASP A 199 -6.18 -8.61 8.88
C ASP A 199 -6.62 -9.98 9.41
N LEU A 200 -7.72 -10.01 10.14
CA LEU A 200 -8.29 -11.23 10.67
C LEU A 200 -9.81 -11.21 10.63
N THR A 201 -10.38 -12.39 10.64
CA THR A 201 -11.80 -12.59 10.92
C THR A 201 -11.98 -13.84 11.79
N ILE A 202 -13.08 -13.94 12.51
CA ILE A 202 -13.29 -14.97 13.50
C ILE A 202 -14.66 -15.59 13.36
N THR A 203 -14.79 -16.87 13.70
CA THR A 203 -16.10 -17.51 13.84
C THR A 203 -16.84 -16.94 15.05
N ARG A 204 -18.18 -16.97 15.02
CA ARG A 204 -19.03 -16.43 16.09
C ARG A 204 -18.71 -17.00 17.48
N VAL A 205 -18.26 -18.25 17.52
CA VAL A 205 -17.88 -18.91 18.76
C VAL A 205 -16.43 -18.64 19.18
N GLY A 206 -15.67 -17.87 18.38
CA GLY A 206 -14.29 -17.51 18.69
C GLY A 206 -13.28 -18.66 18.59
N ARG A 207 -13.69 -19.84 18.10
CA ARG A 207 -12.82 -21.01 18.05
C ARG A 207 -11.79 -20.93 16.92
N LYS A 208 -12.23 -20.52 15.73
CA LYS A 208 -11.36 -20.39 14.56
C LYS A 208 -11.11 -18.93 14.23
N ILE A 209 -9.87 -18.61 14.08
CA ILE A 209 -9.39 -17.30 13.65
C ILE A 209 -8.78 -17.49 12.26
N TYR A 210 -9.37 -16.83 11.27
CA TYR A 210 -8.82 -16.75 9.93
C TYR A 210 -8.08 -15.44 9.82
N PHE A 211 -6.85 -15.49 9.39
CA PHE A 211 -6.02 -14.29 9.32
C PHE A 211 -5.10 -14.34 8.10
N THR A 212 -4.59 -13.19 7.76
CA THR A 212 -3.76 -13.01 6.59
C THR A 212 -2.34 -12.64 6.97
N ASP A 213 -1.39 -13.29 6.34
CA ASP A 213 -0.02 -12.88 6.25
C ASP A 213 0.22 -12.35 4.83
N SER A 214 0.29 -11.02 4.68
CA SER A 214 0.36 -10.39 3.37
C SER A 214 1.71 -10.63 2.67
N SER A 215 2.73 -11.03 3.41
CA SER A 215 4.01 -11.45 2.87
C SER A 215 4.78 -12.30 3.89
N SER A 216 5.39 -13.36 3.42
CA SER A 216 6.38 -14.11 4.20
C SER A 216 7.82 -13.61 3.97
N LYS A 217 8.02 -12.59 3.14
CA LYS A 217 9.33 -12.05 2.74
C LYS A 217 9.52 -10.61 3.17
N TRP A 218 8.55 -9.74 2.87
CA TRP A 218 8.64 -8.30 3.07
C TRP A 218 7.82 -7.85 4.27
N GLN A 219 8.32 -6.88 4.98
CA GLN A 219 7.57 -6.22 6.06
C GLN A 219 6.67 -5.11 5.51
N ARG A 220 5.73 -4.63 6.33
CA ARG A 220 4.70 -3.67 5.94
C ARG A 220 5.26 -2.35 5.38
N ASP A 221 6.33 -1.85 5.94
CA ASP A 221 6.98 -0.60 5.57
C ASP A 221 7.90 -0.72 4.34
N ASP A 222 8.12 -1.94 3.84
CA ASP A 222 8.87 -2.16 2.62
C ASP A 222 8.03 -1.84 1.37
N LEU A 223 8.31 -0.74 0.70
CA LEU A 223 7.71 -0.43 -0.59
C LEU A 223 7.92 -1.56 -1.63
N LEU A 224 8.97 -2.34 -1.46
CA LEU A 224 9.31 -3.49 -2.29
C LEU A 224 8.22 -4.55 -2.29
N LEU A 225 7.47 -4.69 -1.18
CA LEU A 225 6.30 -5.54 -1.06
C LEU A 225 5.28 -5.28 -2.18
N VAL A 226 4.83 -4.04 -2.30
CA VAL A 226 3.84 -3.63 -3.31
C VAL A 226 4.41 -3.78 -4.72
N MET A 227 5.70 -3.53 -4.88
CA MET A 227 6.35 -3.53 -6.18
C MET A 227 6.70 -4.92 -6.69
N GLU A 228 7.04 -5.87 -5.84
CA GLU A 228 7.24 -7.26 -6.24
C GLU A 228 5.93 -7.91 -6.72
N GLY A 229 4.86 -7.72 -6.01
CA GLY A 229 3.50 -7.81 -6.55
C GLY A 229 2.80 -9.17 -6.49
N THR A 230 3.40 -10.31 -6.15
CA THR A 230 2.67 -11.59 -6.23
C THR A 230 3.14 -12.69 -5.28
N ASP A 231 4.22 -12.56 -4.57
CA ASP A 231 4.75 -13.69 -3.83
C ASP A 231 4.65 -13.57 -2.33
N GLY A 232 4.03 -14.59 -1.72
CA GLY A 232 4.21 -14.94 -0.34
C GLY A 232 3.08 -14.56 0.60
N GLY A 233 1.98 -13.98 0.13
CA GLY A 233 0.79 -13.79 0.96
C GLY A 233 0.04 -15.10 1.18
N ARG A 234 -0.51 -15.27 2.38
CA ARG A 234 -1.20 -16.49 2.81
C ARG A 234 -2.47 -16.17 3.56
N LEU A 235 -3.51 -17.01 3.36
CA LEU A 235 -4.65 -17.12 4.26
C LEU A 235 -4.39 -18.29 5.20
N LEU A 236 -4.47 -18.04 6.50
CA LEU A 236 -4.21 -19.02 7.56
C LEU A 236 -5.43 -19.19 8.46
N GLU A 237 -5.57 -20.38 9.02
CA GLU A 237 -6.55 -20.69 10.07
C GLU A 237 -5.79 -21.03 11.36
N TYR A 238 -6.12 -20.39 12.45
CA TYR A 238 -5.70 -20.75 13.79
C TYR A 238 -6.87 -21.33 14.57
N ASP A 239 -6.75 -22.57 15.04
CA ASP A 239 -7.71 -23.19 15.94
C ASP A 239 -7.30 -22.91 17.40
N SER A 240 -8.11 -22.13 18.11
CA SER A 240 -7.78 -21.68 19.47
C SER A 240 -7.85 -22.79 20.52
N GLU A 241 -8.58 -23.88 20.26
CA GLU A 241 -8.65 -25.05 21.15
C GLU A 241 -7.48 -25.99 20.92
N ALA A 242 -7.23 -26.35 19.65
CA ALA A 242 -6.11 -27.23 19.29
C ALA A 242 -4.76 -26.52 19.39
N LYS A 243 -4.74 -25.17 19.35
CA LYS A 243 -3.54 -24.33 19.24
C LYS A 243 -2.69 -24.68 18.02
N GLU A 244 -3.37 -25.01 16.95
CA GLU A 244 -2.76 -25.39 15.67
C GLU A 244 -3.03 -24.32 14.64
N VAL A 245 -2.07 -24.15 13.72
CA VAL A 245 -2.19 -23.25 12.57
C VAL A 245 -1.98 -24.02 11.29
N LYS A 246 -2.77 -23.71 10.28
CA LYS A 246 -2.61 -24.28 8.93
C LYS A 246 -2.75 -23.21 7.86
N VAL A 247 -2.08 -23.42 6.73
CA VAL A 247 -2.25 -22.61 5.52
C VAL A 247 -3.50 -23.10 4.78
N LEU A 248 -4.40 -22.18 4.45
CA LEU A 248 -5.58 -22.45 3.65
C LEU A 248 -5.36 -22.08 2.18
N LEU A 249 -4.76 -20.93 1.94
CA LEU A 249 -4.37 -20.45 0.62
C LEU A 249 -2.98 -19.86 0.68
N ASP A 250 -2.21 -20.04 -0.37
CA ASP A 250 -0.87 -19.49 -0.56
C ASP A 250 -0.82 -18.60 -1.80
N GLN A 251 0.24 -17.82 -1.95
CA GLN A 251 0.47 -16.91 -3.09
C GLN A 251 -0.62 -15.85 -3.27
N LEU A 252 -1.05 -15.24 -2.15
CA LEU A 252 -2.09 -14.20 -2.11
C LEU A 252 -1.52 -12.84 -1.69
N PHE A 253 -2.34 -11.80 -1.87
CA PHE A 253 -2.09 -10.47 -1.32
C PHE A 253 -3.36 -10.01 -0.55
N PRO A 254 -3.50 -10.35 0.72
CA PRO A 254 -4.82 -10.41 1.31
C PRO A 254 -5.18 -9.44 2.43
N GLY A 255 -6.43 -8.95 2.42
CA GLY A 255 -7.27 -8.69 3.58
C GLY A 255 -8.35 -9.76 3.66
N ALA A 256 -8.87 -10.13 4.83
CA ALA A 256 -9.82 -11.22 4.98
C ALA A 256 -11.14 -10.82 5.66
N GLN A 257 -12.26 -11.35 5.14
CA GLN A 257 -13.58 -11.21 5.72
C GLN A 257 -14.37 -12.51 5.63
N LEU A 258 -14.85 -13.00 6.77
CA LEU A 258 -15.75 -14.15 6.85
C LEU A 258 -17.17 -13.76 6.41
N SER A 259 -17.84 -14.64 5.67
CA SER A 259 -19.26 -14.48 5.32
C SER A 259 -20.15 -14.51 6.58
N PRO A 260 -21.31 -13.86 6.56
CA PRO A 260 -22.26 -13.90 7.67
C PRO A 260 -22.72 -15.32 8.05
N GLY A 261 -22.77 -16.24 7.07
CA GLY A 261 -23.11 -17.64 7.29
C GLY A 261 -21.94 -18.52 7.72
N GLU A 262 -20.73 -17.97 7.76
CA GLU A 262 -19.49 -18.71 8.03
C GLU A 262 -19.20 -19.82 6.99
N ASP A 263 -19.79 -19.71 5.79
CA ASP A 263 -19.64 -20.69 4.74
C ASP A 263 -18.36 -20.48 3.93
N PHE A 264 -17.96 -19.23 3.79
CA PHE A 264 -16.80 -18.84 3.01
C PHE A 264 -16.10 -17.62 3.59
N ILE A 265 -14.86 -17.44 3.17
CA ILE A 265 -14.00 -16.29 3.47
C ILE A 265 -13.75 -15.55 2.17
N LEU A 266 -13.96 -14.24 2.20
CA LEU A 266 -13.54 -13.33 1.12
C LEU A 266 -12.13 -12.85 1.41
N VAL A 267 -11.29 -12.88 0.38
CA VAL A 267 -9.89 -12.46 0.45
C VAL A 267 -9.66 -11.38 -0.59
N ALA A 268 -9.36 -10.16 -0.14
CA ALA A 268 -8.99 -9.06 -1.02
C ALA A 268 -7.57 -9.29 -1.54
N GLU A 269 -7.41 -9.41 -2.86
CA GLU A 269 -6.10 -9.49 -3.48
C GLU A 269 -5.75 -8.16 -4.13
N MET A 270 -5.05 -7.30 -3.36
CA MET A 270 -4.74 -5.93 -3.76
C MET A 270 -4.08 -5.88 -5.14
N THR A 271 -2.96 -6.56 -5.32
CA THR A 271 -2.18 -6.48 -6.57
C THR A 271 -2.88 -7.06 -7.78
N MET A 272 -3.92 -7.86 -7.59
CA MET A 272 -4.72 -8.48 -8.65
C MET A 272 -6.02 -7.72 -8.93
N ALA A 273 -6.33 -6.69 -8.16
CA ALA A 273 -7.60 -5.92 -8.22
C ALA A 273 -8.83 -6.84 -8.25
N ARG A 274 -8.84 -7.85 -7.35
CA ARG A 274 -9.90 -8.85 -7.27
C ARG A 274 -10.18 -9.26 -5.83
N ILE A 275 -11.29 -9.95 -5.63
CA ILE A 275 -11.62 -10.64 -4.38
C ILE A 275 -11.83 -12.11 -4.70
N THR A 276 -11.09 -12.95 -4.01
CA THR A 276 -11.17 -14.40 -4.07
C THR A 276 -12.04 -14.91 -2.91
N ARG A 277 -12.77 -15.99 -3.14
CA ARG A 277 -13.60 -16.64 -2.14
C ARG A 277 -13.07 -18.04 -1.87
N PHE A 278 -12.81 -18.30 -0.60
CA PHE A 278 -12.44 -19.62 -0.09
C PHE A 278 -13.61 -20.21 0.69
N TYR A 279 -14.05 -21.42 0.37
CA TYR A 279 -15.14 -22.09 1.06
C TYR A 279 -14.64 -22.84 2.29
N GLY A 280 -15.03 -22.37 3.47
CA GLY A 280 -14.68 -23.00 4.76
C GLY A 280 -15.56 -24.19 5.12
N SER A 281 -16.76 -24.27 4.57
CA SER A 281 -17.74 -25.30 4.88
C SER A 281 -18.63 -25.68 3.68
N GLY A 282 -19.55 -26.61 3.88
CA GLY A 282 -20.53 -27.02 2.88
C GLY A 282 -19.96 -27.96 1.79
N LEU A 283 -20.71 -28.08 0.69
CA LEU A 283 -20.37 -28.97 -0.44
C LEU A 283 -19.10 -28.53 -1.19
N MET A 284 -18.78 -27.24 -1.13
CA MET A 284 -17.62 -26.64 -1.81
C MET A 284 -16.41 -26.51 -0.87
N LYS A 285 -16.43 -27.11 0.31
CA LYS A 285 -15.35 -27.00 1.29
C LYS A 285 -13.97 -27.17 0.67
N GLU A 286 -13.06 -26.26 1.01
CA GLU A 286 -11.70 -26.12 0.45
C GLU A 286 -11.67 -25.71 -1.02
N GLY A 287 -12.83 -25.45 -1.64
CA GLY A 287 -12.91 -24.87 -2.98
C GLY A 287 -12.55 -23.38 -2.97
N VAL A 288 -12.09 -22.91 -4.12
CA VAL A 288 -11.71 -21.52 -4.36
C VAL A 288 -12.32 -21.06 -5.66
N ASP A 289 -12.93 -19.88 -5.65
CA ASP A 289 -13.40 -19.21 -6.86
C ASP A 289 -13.19 -17.69 -6.80
N LEU A 290 -13.42 -17.04 -7.92
CA LEU A 290 -13.40 -15.58 -8.00
C LEU A 290 -14.75 -15.01 -7.58
N PHE A 291 -14.79 -14.26 -6.49
CA PHE A 291 -16.00 -13.54 -6.07
C PHE A 291 -16.26 -12.32 -6.95
N VAL A 292 -15.23 -11.53 -7.20
CA VAL A 292 -15.26 -10.39 -8.13
C VAL A 292 -13.86 -10.10 -8.63
N GLU A 293 -13.73 -9.76 -9.91
CA GLU A 293 -12.47 -9.38 -10.53
C GLU A 293 -12.55 -8.01 -11.22
N ASN A 294 -11.40 -7.50 -11.60
CA ASN A 294 -11.27 -6.23 -12.31
C ASN A 294 -11.95 -5.06 -11.60
N LEU A 295 -11.68 -4.95 -10.30
CA LEU A 295 -12.20 -3.85 -9.50
C LEU A 295 -11.70 -2.48 -9.98
N PRO A 296 -12.43 -1.40 -9.73
CA PRO A 296 -12.06 -0.04 -10.13
C PRO A 296 -10.89 0.52 -9.30
N GLY A 297 -10.37 -0.24 -8.39
CA GLY A 297 -9.22 0.07 -7.53
C GLY A 297 -8.55 -1.20 -7.02
N PHE A 298 -7.47 -1.01 -6.31
CA PHE A 298 -6.76 -2.07 -5.60
C PHE A 298 -7.40 -2.24 -4.22
N PRO A 299 -8.11 -3.36 -3.96
CA PRO A 299 -8.83 -3.56 -2.71
C PRO A 299 -7.87 -3.74 -1.55
N ASP A 300 -8.26 -3.23 -0.39
CA ASP A 300 -7.52 -3.32 0.86
C ASP A 300 -8.32 -4.12 1.90
N SER A 301 -9.32 -3.50 2.52
CA SER A 301 -10.14 -4.15 3.55
C SER A 301 -11.56 -4.43 3.06
N ILE A 302 -12.18 -5.48 3.61
CA ILE A 302 -13.54 -5.88 3.32
C ILE A 302 -14.33 -5.91 4.64
N TRP A 303 -15.54 -5.31 4.63
CA TRP A 303 -16.45 -5.29 5.76
C TRP A 303 -17.88 -5.64 5.33
N PRO A 304 -18.64 -6.39 6.14
CA PRO A 304 -20.04 -6.65 5.82
C PRO A 304 -20.85 -5.36 5.87
N SER A 305 -21.83 -5.26 4.97
CA SER A 305 -22.81 -4.17 4.95
C SER A 305 -24.12 -4.62 5.56
N SER A 306 -24.81 -3.73 6.26
CA SER A 306 -26.15 -3.96 6.76
C SER A 306 -27.20 -4.26 5.66
N SER A 307 -26.90 -3.90 4.41
CA SER A 307 -27.74 -4.19 3.23
C SER A 307 -27.54 -5.59 2.63
N GLY A 308 -26.70 -6.44 3.23
CA GLY A 308 -26.43 -7.81 2.78
C GLY A 308 -25.29 -7.94 1.76
N GLY A 309 -24.57 -6.85 1.48
CA GLY A 309 -23.35 -6.85 0.66
C GLY A 309 -22.09 -6.62 1.49
N TYR A 310 -21.05 -6.13 0.82
CA TYR A 310 -19.76 -5.81 1.45
C TYR A 310 -19.30 -4.41 1.08
N TRP A 311 -18.72 -3.72 2.05
CA TRP A 311 -17.90 -2.54 1.83
C TRP A 311 -16.49 -2.98 1.51
N VAL A 312 -15.92 -2.42 0.45
CA VAL A 312 -14.53 -2.71 0.05
C VAL A 312 -13.80 -1.39 -0.05
N SER A 313 -12.80 -1.20 0.80
CA SER A 313 -11.91 -0.04 0.69
C SER A 313 -10.95 -0.25 -0.47
N MET A 314 -10.58 0.85 -1.14
CA MET A 314 -9.62 0.85 -2.23
C MET A 314 -8.41 1.68 -1.84
N ALA A 315 -7.25 1.03 -1.69
CA ALA A 315 -6.00 1.73 -1.39
C ALA A 315 -5.61 2.70 -2.51
N VAL A 316 -5.81 2.29 -3.76
CA VAL A 316 -5.53 3.12 -4.95
C VAL A 316 -6.61 2.88 -6.00
N ILE A 317 -7.05 3.95 -6.65
CA ILE A 317 -8.07 3.89 -7.71
C ILE A 317 -7.43 3.58 -9.07
N ARG A 318 -8.05 2.66 -9.82
CA ARG A 318 -7.70 2.27 -11.19
C ARG A 318 -8.60 2.87 -12.25
N SER A 319 -9.60 3.67 -11.86
CA SER A 319 -10.67 4.13 -12.76
C SER A 319 -10.18 4.88 -14.01
N SER A 320 -10.81 4.62 -15.15
CA SER A 320 -10.67 5.38 -16.39
C SER A 320 -11.40 6.74 -16.27
N PRO A 321 -10.92 7.85 -16.93
CA PRO A 321 -9.82 7.89 -17.90
C PRO A 321 -8.43 8.13 -17.29
N GLY A 322 -8.25 8.09 -16.00
CA GLY A 322 -6.98 8.40 -15.33
C GLY A 322 -5.84 7.42 -15.66
N PHE A 323 -4.60 7.90 -15.58
CA PHE A 323 -3.41 7.05 -15.65
C PHE A 323 -3.20 6.36 -14.30
N SER A 324 -3.05 5.04 -14.32
CA SER A 324 -2.67 4.25 -13.13
C SER A 324 -1.20 3.85 -13.24
N MET A 325 -0.36 4.42 -12.39
CA MET A 325 1.06 4.08 -12.32
C MET A 325 1.26 2.61 -11.95
N LEU A 326 0.45 2.10 -11.04
CA LEU A 326 0.56 0.70 -10.61
C LEU A 326 0.19 -0.26 -11.75
N ASP A 327 -0.91 -0.03 -12.47
CA ASP A 327 -1.25 -0.86 -13.65
C ASP A 327 -0.10 -0.85 -14.66
N PHE A 328 0.46 0.33 -14.94
CA PHE A 328 1.58 0.47 -15.87
C PHE A 328 2.81 -0.32 -15.41
N LEU A 329 3.13 -0.27 -14.13
CA LEU A 329 4.29 -0.97 -13.56
C LEU A 329 4.05 -2.48 -13.44
N PHE A 330 2.85 -2.91 -13.06
CA PHE A 330 2.53 -4.33 -12.91
C PHE A 330 2.62 -5.11 -14.22
N GLU A 331 2.30 -4.47 -15.33
CA GLU A 331 2.46 -5.08 -16.66
C GLU A 331 3.91 -5.11 -17.16
N ARG A 332 4.84 -4.42 -16.48
CA ARG A 332 6.22 -4.20 -16.94
C ARG A 332 7.27 -4.57 -15.91
N PRO A 333 7.45 -5.88 -15.64
CA PRO A 333 8.39 -6.34 -14.60
C PRO A 333 9.83 -5.86 -14.84
N CYS A 334 10.26 -5.73 -16.09
CA CYS A 334 11.60 -5.21 -16.40
C CYS A 334 11.78 -3.75 -15.92
N ILE A 335 10.74 -2.92 -16.04
CA ILE A 335 10.79 -1.53 -15.54
C ILE A 335 10.86 -1.54 -14.03
N LYS A 336 10.03 -2.35 -13.35
CA LYS A 336 10.09 -2.50 -11.89
C LYS A 336 11.49 -2.93 -11.43
N ARG A 337 12.06 -3.98 -12.03
CA ARG A 337 13.42 -4.43 -11.73
C ARG A 337 14.45 -3.33 -11.88
N THR A 338 14.31 -2.48 -12.89
CA THR A 338 15.26 -1.38 -13.15
C THR A 338 15.13 -0.26 -12.13
N ILE A 339 13.91 0.03 -11.65
CA ILE A 339 13.67 1.07 -10.65
C ILE A 339 14.23 0.66 -9.28
N PHE A 340 14.24 -0.64 -8.97
CA PHE A 340 14.65 -1.19 -7.67
C PHE A 340 16.02 -1.90 -7.72
N LYS A 341 16.89 -1.48 -8.62
CA LYS A 341 18.31 -1.80 -8.65
C LYS A 341 19.13 -0.69 -8.00
#